data_e58dca52cc79ca83dcff2a6febb4ee14
#
_entry.id   e58dca52cc79ca83dcff2a6febb4ee14
#
_cell.length_a   1.000
_cell.length_b   1.000
_cell.length_c   1.000
_cell.angle_alpha   90.00
_cell.angle_beta   90.00
_cell.angle_gamma   90.00
#
_symmetry.space_group_name_H-M   'P 1'
#
loop_
_entity.id
_entity.type
_entity.pdbx_description
1 polymer ?
#
loop_
_entity_poly.entity_id
_entity_poly.type
_entity_poly.pdbx_seq_one_letter_code
_entity_poly.pdbx_strand_id
1 'polypeptide(L)'
;MKYFRLKIAVAAMTCLTVSAAAGHAESPAIRNCTWCHSGSAQGYTPAPRLAGQRPQYIEKQLMNFSAHTRDNPFSKLYMWGAAANLSPRAARNLAVYFSTIPPKAANDGDRELAATGRAIYQEGIPDSNIVACVACHGPNAQGAGEIPRLGGLAYTYFQRRLEQWGQGYHAAAGPPMPQIARKLSPKHIAALASYLSFIK
;
A
#
# COMPACT_ATOMS: atom_id res chain seq x y z
N MET A 1 86.40 11.11 0.60
CA MET A 1 85.08 11.66 0.21
C MET A 1 84.01 10.77 0.74
N LYS A 2 83.25 11.20 1.80
CA LYS A 2 82.17 10.42 2.50
C LYS A 2 80.86 10.91 1.97
N TYR A 3 80.09 10.04 1.28
CA TYR A 3 78.74 10.35 0.81
C TYR A 3 77.75 10.13 1.94
N PHE A 4 77.10 11.21 2.36
CA PHE A 4 76.04 11.22 3.35
C PHE A 4 74.67 10.88 2.63
N ARG A 5 74.11 9.70 2.90
CA ARG A 5 72.80 9.31 2.35
C ARG A 5 71.71 9.85 3.24
N LEU A 6 71.01 10.84 2.74
CA LEU A 6 69.78 11.38 3.37
C LEU A 6 68.63 10.40 3.13
N LYS A 7 68.10 9.80 4.20
CA LYS A 7 66.88 8.97 4.17
C LYS A 7 65.68 9.91 4.34
N ILE A 8 64.90 10.08 3.26
CA ILE A 8 63.63 10.77 3.28
C ILE A 8 62.60 9.76 3.76
N ALA A 9 62.02 9.95 4.97
CA ALA A 9 60.87 9.19 5.47
C ALA A 9 59.59 9.81 4.91
N VAL A 10 58.91 9.08 4.00
CA VAL A 10 57.58 9.45 3.51
C VAL A 10 56.58 8.99 4.53
N ALA A 11 56.02 9.91 5.29
CA ALA A 11 54.87 9.64 6.16
C ALA A 11 53.61 9.48 5.32
N ALA A 12 53.08 8.26 5.23
CA ALA A 12 51.81 7.97 4.60
C ALA A 12 50.67 8.48 5.51
N MET A 13 50.08 9.58 5.12
CA MET A 13 48.89 10.16 5.79
C MET A 13 47.64 9.38 5.36
N THR A 14 47.25 8.39 6.14
CA THR A 14 45.99 7.65 5.93
C THR A 14 44.81 8.58 6.24
N CYS A 15 44.18 9.05 5.18
CA CYS A 15 42.92 9.79 5.27
C CYS A 15 41.79 8.80 5.65
N LEU A 16 41.40 8.75 6.92
CA LEU A 16 40.21 8.05 7.38
C LEU A 16 38.98 8.82 6.87
N THR A 17 38.39 8.35 5.77
CA THR A 17 37.05 8.81 5.35
C THR A 17 36.03 8.26 6.31
N VAL A 18 35.62 9.06 7.26
CA VAL A 18 34.43 8.79 8.07
C VAL A 18 33.22 8.94 7.14
N SER A 19 32.71 7.82 6.61
CA SER A 19 31.41 7.79 5.98
C SER A 19 30.37 8.06 7.05
N ALA A 20 29.95 9.31 7.17
CA ALA A 20 28.75 9.67 7.91
C ALA A 20 27.57 8.98 7.20
N ALA A 21 27.09 7.88 7.79
CA ALA A 21 25.77 7.35 7.46
C ALA A 21 24.78 8.46 7.80
N ALA A 22 24.38 9.24 6.80
CA ALA A 22 23.31 10.20 6.92
C ALA A 22 22.04 9.37 7.21
N GLY A 23 21.72 9.21 8.48
CA GLY A 23 20.42 8.75 8.92
C GLY A 23 19.41 9.70 8.30
N HIS A 24 18.70 9.25 7.28
CA HIS A 24 17.65 10.02 6.65
C HIS A 24 16.56 10.19 7.71
N ALA A 25 16.57 11.33 8.39
CA ALA A 25 15.48 11.71 9.27
C ALA A 25 14.19 11.64 8.43
N GLU A 26 13.27 10.77 8.84
CA GLU A 26 11.98 10.59 8.17
C GLU A 26 11.31 11.98 8.03
N SER A 27 10.93 12.33 6.79
CA SER A 27 10.36 13.67 6.56
C SER A 27 9.08 13.85 7.39
N PRO A 28 8.76 15.09 7.85
CA PRO A 28 7.53 15.35 8.61
C PRO A 28 6.28 14.82 7.91
N ALA A 29 6.23 14.87 6.60
CA ALA A 29 5.11 14.35 5.82
C ALA A 29 4.98 12.82 5.96
N ILE A 30 6.08 12.09 5.95
CA ILE A 30 6.08 10.63 6.15
C ILE A 30 5.62 10.31 7.57
N ARG A 31 6.14 10.98 8.59
CA ARG A 31 5.73 10.78 10.00
C ARG A 31 4.24 11.00 10.21
N ASN A 32 3.66 12.00 9.58
CA ASN A 32 2.23 12.26 9.66
C ASN A 32 1.40 11.09 9.13
N CYS A 33 1.86 10.42 8.07
CA CYS A 33 1.20 9.23 7.54
C CYS A 33 1.40 8.01 8.45
N THR A 34 2.65 7.77 8.87
CA THR A 34 3.02 6.59 9.67
C THR A 34 2.44 6.61 11.08
N TRP A 35 2.07 7.76 11.60
CA TRP A 35 1.33 7.88 12.86
C TRP A 35 0.05 7.03 12.86
N CYS A 36 -0.72 7.09 11.78
CA CYS A 36 -1.96 6.32 11.63
C CYS A 36 -1.77 5.01 10.85
N HIS A 37 -0.81 4.91 9.95
CA HIS A 37 -0.57 3.72 9.12
C HIS A 37 0.53 2.81 9.65
N SER A 38 0.93 2.94 10.92
CA SER A 38 2.07 2.33 11.63
C SER A 38 3.44 2.82 11.14
N GLY A 39 4.45 2.81 12.04
CA GLY A 39 5.81 3.23 11.71
C GLY A 39 6.46 2.43 10.59
N SER A 40 6.06 1.17 10.39
CA SER A 40 6.48 0.31 9.28
C SER A 40 5.56 0.40 8.06
N ALA A 41 4.56 1.27 8.06
CA ALA A 41 3.54 1.42 7.03
C ALA A 41 2.74 0.13 6.72
N GLN A 42 2.75 -0.85 7.62
CA GLN A 42 1.97 -2.10 7.43
C GLN A 42 0.49 -1.92 7.76
N GLY A 43 0.11 -0.78 8.32
CA GLY A 43 -1.25 -0.50 8.74
C GLY A 43 -1.63 -1.17 10.06
N TYR A 44 -2.82 -0.89 10.49
CA TYR A 44 -3.59 -1.56 11.55
C TYR A 44 -5.07 -1.19 11.37
N THR A 45 -5.96 -1.83 12.07
CA THR A 45 -7.37 -1.45 11.99
C THR A 45 -7.60 -0.10 12.68
N PRO A 46 -8.18 0.92 12.05
CA PRO A 46 -8.85 0.90 10.72
C PRO A 46 -7.99 1.37 9.53
N ALA A 47 -6.73 1.76 9.75
CA ALA A 47 -5.87 2.33 8.72
C ALA A 47 -5.20 1.23 7.87
N PRO A 48 -5.30 1.27 6.53
CA PRO A 48 -4.74 0.23 5.68
C PRO A 48 -3.22 0.28 5.60
N ARG A 49 -2.63 -0.84 5.16
CA ARG A 49 -1.23 -0.91 4.77
C ARG A 49 -0.97 0.01 3.56
N LEU A 50 0.11 0.77 3.65
CA LEU A 50 0.68 1.56 2.55
C LEU A 50 1.90 0.86 1.93
N ALA A 51 2.63 0.07 2.72
CA ALA A 51 3.82 -0.65 2.30
C ALA A 51 3.56 -1.53 1.07
N GLY A 52 4.38 -1.37 0.04
CA GLY A 52 4.32 -2.14 -1.20
C GLY A 52 3.05 -1.92 -2.03
N GLN A 53 2.26 -0.88 -1.74
CA GLN A 53 1.13 -0.52 -2.58
C GLN A 53 1.62 0.15 -3.87
N ARG A 54 0.83 0.07 -4.93
CA ARG A 54 1.15 0.68 -6.23
C ARG A 54 1.25 2.19 -6.10
N PRO A 55 2.35 2.81 -6.57
CA PRO A 55 2.54 4.26 -6.38
C PRO A 55 1.46 5.08 -7.09
N GLN A 56 1.05 4.71 -8.31
CA GLN A 56 -0.01 5.40 -9.02
C GLN A 56 -1.35 5.32 -8.27
N TYR A 57 -1.62 4.18 -7.61
CA TYR A 57 -2.81 4.03 -6.79
C TYR A 57 -2.75 4.93 -5.55
N ILE A 58 -1.61 4.97 -4.83
CA ILE A 58 -1.46 5.84 -3.65
C ILE A 58 -1.64 7.31 -4.05
N GLU A 59 -0.94 7.77 -5.10
CA GLU A 59 -1.04 9.13 -5.60
C GLU A 59 -2.50 9.50 -5.91
N LYS A 60 -3.19 8.65 -6.69
CA LYS A 60 -4.60 8.84 -7.03
C LYS A 60 -5.49 8.90 -5.78
N GLN A 61 -5.28 8.02 -4.80
CA GLN A 61 -6.10 8.04 -3.58
C GLN A 61 -5.86 9.29 -2.74
N LEU A 62 -4.61 9.76 -2.62
CA LEU A 62 -4.30 11.01 -1.92
C LEU A 62 -5.00 12.22 -2.58
N MET A 63 -4.98 12.29 -3.90
CA MET A 63 -5.69 13.33 -4.64
C MET A 63 -7.21 13.20 -4.50
N ASN A 64 -7.76 11.99 -4.50
CA ASN A 64 -9.19 11.76 -4.27
C ASN A 64 -9.63 12.14 -2.86
N PHE A 65 -8.78 11.99 -1.84
CA PHE A 65 -9.07 12.48 -0.49
C PHE A 65 -9.03 14.01 -0.44
N SER A 66 -8.02 14.64 -1.05
CA SER A 66 -7.91 16.10 -1.13
C SER A 66 -9.10 16.72 -1.88
N ALA A 67 -9.58 16.08 -2.94
CA ALA A 67 -10.75 16.50 -3.71
C ALA A 67 -12.09 16.06 -3.10
N HIS A 68 -12.09 15.37 -1.97
CA HIS A 68 -13.28 14.81 -1.29
C HIS A 68 -14.10 13.81 -2.13
N THR A 69 -13.55 13.30 -3.22
CA THR A 69 -14.21 12.33 -4.11
C THR A 69 -14.19 10.90 -3.57
N ARG A 70 -13.25 10.57 -2.69
CA ARG A 70 -13.28 9.33 -1.90
C ARG A 70 -13.97 9.60 -0.56
N ASP A 71 -15.26 9.30 -0.49
CA ASP A 71 -16.23 9.84 0.47
C ASP A 71 -16.76 8.85 1.51
N ASN A 72 -16.16 7.67 1.64
CA ASN A 72 -16.58 6.73 2.69
C ASN A 72 -16.32 7.29 4.11
N PRO A 73 -17.03 6.82 5.15
CA PRO A 73 -17.01 7.43 6.48
C PRO A 73 -15.60 7.64 7.07
N PHE A 74 -14.72 6.63 6.98
CA PHE A 74 -13.35 6.76 7.49
C PHE A 74 -12.49 7.72 6.65
N SER A 75 -12.78 7.85 5.36
CA SER A 75 -12.11 8.85 4.50
C SER A 75 -12.48 10.26 4.93
N LYS A 76 -13.76 10.51 5.18
CA LYS A 76 -14.26 11.81 5.67
C LYS A 76 -13.65 12.15 7.03
N LEU A 77 -13.64 11.18 7.93
CA LEU A 77 -13.23 11.42 9.32
C LEU A 77 -11.72 11.68 9.46
N TYR A 78 -10.89 10.98 8.68
CA TYR A 78 -9.43 11.01 8.88
C TYR A 78 -8.67 11.52 7.67
N MET A 79 -8.96 11.01 6.47
CA MET A 79 -8.08 11.22 5.33
C MET A 79 -8.31 12.54 4.61
N TRP A 80 -9.51 13.12 4.66
CA TRP A 80 -9.76 14.43 4.06
C TRP A 80 -8.89 15.50 4.71
N GLY A 81 -8.82 15.54 6.02
CA GLY A 81 -7.93 16.46 6.75
C GLY A 81 -6.46 16.16 6.51
N ALA A 82 -6.07 14.89 6.54
CA ALA A 82 -4.67 14.48 6.33
C ALA A 82 -4.15 14.82 4.93
N ALA A 83 -5.02 14.82 3.90
CA ALA A 83 -4.66 15.09 2.51
C ALA A 83 -4.99 16.53 2.04
N ALA A 84 -5.65 17.36 2.86
CA ALA A 84 -6.20 18.66 2.44
C ALA A 84 -5.18 19.60 1.77
N ASN A 85 -3.95 19.60 2.26
CA ASN A 85 -2.89 20.51 1.80
C ASN A 85 -1.76 19.80 1.01
N LEU A 86 -2.01 18.58 0.52
CA LEU A 86 -1.02 17.87 -0.27
C LEU A 86 -0.99 18.41 -1.70
N SER A 87 0.17 18.93 -2.11
CA SER A 87 0.41 19.21 -3.53
C SER A 87 0.54 17.89 -4.32
N PRO A 88 0.25 17.90 -5.64
CA PRO A 88 0.45 16.71 -6.50
C PRO A 88 1.88 16.14 -6.41
N ARG A 89 2.88 17.01 -6.30
CA ARG A 89 4.28 16.60 -6.13
C ARG A 89 4.51 15.90 -4.79
N ALA A 90 3.95 16.42 -3.70
CA ALA A 90 4.05 15.79 -2.38
C ALA A 90 3.34 14.43 -2.36
N ALA A 91 2.15 14.32 -2.95
CA ALA A 91 1.40 13.07 -3.07
C ALA A 91 2.22 12.01 -3.83
N ARG A 92 2.85 12.40 -4.96
CA ARG A 92 3.72 11.50 -5.73
C ARG A 92 4.95 11.05 -4.95
N ASN A 93 5.64 11.93 -4.24
CA ASN A 93 6.80 11.58 -3.43
C ASN A 93 6.45 10.59 -2.32
N LEU A 94 5.34 10.82 -1.62
CA LEU A 94 4.81 9.89 -0.61
C LEU A 94 4.43 8.53 -1.23
N ALA A 95 3.81 8.54 -2.40
CA ALA A 95 3.43 7.34 -3.12
C ALA A 95 4.65 6.48 -3.48
N VAL A 96 5.71 7.10 -4.02
CA VAL A 96 6.97 6.42 -4.32
C VAL A 96 7.58 5.85 -3.04
N TYR A 97 7.69 6.65 -1.98
CA TYR A 97 8.26 6.19 -0.71
C TYR A 97 7.55 4.93 -0.18
N PHE A 98 6.23 4.97 -0.02
CA PHE A 98 5.49 3.83 0.53
C PHE A 98 5.50 2.61 -0.38
N SER A 99 5.61 2.77 -1.69
CA SER A 99 5.68 1.66 -2.64
C SER A 99 6.97 0.85 -2.53
N THR A 100 8.07 1.44 -2.04
CA THR A 100 9.36 0.77 -1.87
C THR A 100 9.46 -0.05 -0.59
N ILE A 101 8.57 0.17 0.37
CA ILE A 101 8.59 -0.57 1.64
C ILE A 101 8.08 -2.00 1.39
N PRO A 102 8.81 -3.05 1.78
CA PRO A 102 8.36 -4.43 1.60
C PRO A 102 7.03 -4.70 2.32
N PRO A 103 6.00 -5.19 1.62
CA PRO A 103 4.72 -5.52 2.23
C PRO A 103 4.80 -6.81 3.03
N LYS A 104 4.03 -6.89 4.12
CA LYS A 104 3.83 -8.11 4.91
C LYS A 104 2.39 -8.58 4.76
N ALA A 105 2.16 -9.88 4.79
CA ALA A 105 0.81 -10.42 4.89
C ALA A 105 0.20 -10.08 6.25
N ALA A 106 -1.09 -9.70 6.27
CA ALA A 106 -1.79 -9.42 7.52
C ALA A 106 -2.03 -10.71 8.34
N ASN A 107 -2.27 -11.83 7.67
CA ASN A 107 -2.50 -13.16 8.25
C ASN A 107 -3.66 -13.18 9.29
N ASP A 108 -4.66 -12.33 9.12
CA ASP A 108 -5.77 -12.11 10.05
C ASP A 108 -7.13 -12.61 9.53
N GLY A 109 -7.15 -13.29 8.39
CA GLY A 109 -8.33 -13.91 7.81
C GLY A 109 -8.65 -15.29 8.37
N ASP A 110 -9.83 -15.81 8.01
CA ASP A 110 -10.26 -17.16 8.32
C ASP A 110 -9.64 -18.18 7.35
N ARG A 111 -8.88 -19.14 7.90
CA ARG A 111 -8.21 -20.18 7.10
C ARG A 111 -9.17 -21.12 6.40
N GLU A 112 -10.34 -21.39 6.99
CA GLU A 112 -11.34 -22.29 6.39
C GLU A 112 -11.97 -21.64 5.15
N LEU A 113 -12.12 -20.32 5.15
CA LEU A 113 -12.67 -19.57 4.01
C LEU A 113 -11.64 -19.27 2.92
N ALA A 114 -10.35 -19.42 3.20
CA ALA A 114 -9.30 -19.03 2.26
C ALA A 114 -9.34 -19.81 0.93
N ALA A 115 -9.68 -21.09 0.96
CA ALA A 115 -9.80 -21.91 -0.26
C ALA A 115 -10.93 -21.40 -1.18
N THR A 116 -12.10 -21.10 -0.61
CA THR A 116 -13.22 -20.50 -1.34
C THR A 116 -12.84 -19.12 -1.89
N GLY A 117 -12.17 -18.29 -1.08
CA GLY A 117 -11.70 -16.99 -1.52
C GLY A 117 -10.72 -17.06 -2.69
N ARG A 118 -9.83 -18.06 -2.69
CA ARG A 118 -8.91 -18.34 -3.80
C ARG A 118 -9.66 -18.68 -5.07
N ALA A 119 -10.65 -19.58 -5.00
CA ALA A 119 -11.46 -19.95 -6.17
C ALA A 119 -12.17 -18.72 -6.76
N ILE A 120 -12.83 -17.91 -5.92
CA ILE A 120 -13.47 -16.66 -6.37
C ILE A 120 -12.45 -15.71 -7.00
N TYR A 121 -11.27 -15.57 -6.41
CA TYR A 121 -10.23 -14.68 -6.92
C TYR A 121 -9.75 -15.11 -8.31
N GLN A 122 -9.52 -16.41 -8.51
CA GLN A 122 -8.95 -16.97 -9.73
C GLN A 122 -9.98 -17.19 -10.84
N GLU A 123 -11.21 -17.52 -10.51
CA GLU A 123 -12.23 -17.98 -11.46
C GLU A 123 -13.41 -16.99 -11.60
N GLY A 124 -13.59 -16.10 -10.61
CA GLY A 124 -14.76 -15.24 -10.53
C GLY A 124 -15.99 -16.01 -10.03
N ILE A 125 -17.18 -15.49 -10.35
CA ILE A 125 -18.47 -16.14 -10.10
C ILE A 125 -19.32 -15.98 -11.36
N PRO A 126 -19.22 -16.91 -12.34
CA PRO A 126 -19.88 -16.78 -13.63
C PRO A 126 -21.39 -16.56 -13.53
N ASP A 127 -22.08 -17.31 -12.68
CA ASP A 127 -23.53 -17.21 -12.48
C ASP A 127 -23.99 -15.83 -11.99
N SER A 128 -23.09 -15.07 -11.35
CA SER A 128 -23.32 -13.69 -10.92
C SER A 128 -22.71 -12.66 -11.88
N ASN A 129 -22.16 -13.10 -13.00
CA ASN A 129 -21.43 -12.27 -13.95
C ASN A 129 -20.35 -11.42 -13.23
N ILE A 130 -19.55 -12.09 -12.38
CA ILE A 130 -18.38 -11.54 -11.70
C ILE A 130 -17.14 -12.14 -12.35
N VAL A 131 -16.35 -11.30 -13.01
CA VAL A 131 -15.09 -11.70 -13.65
C VAL A 131 -14.03 -12.07 -12.61
N ALA A 132 -13.10 -12.93 -13.00
CA ALA A 132 -11.96 -13.31 -12.15
C ALA A 132 -11.14 -12.08 -11.72
N CYS A 133 -10.91 -11.95 -10.42
CA CYS A 133 -10.18 -10.79 -9.85
C CYS A 133 -8.73 -10.75 -10.33
N VAL A 134 -8.16 -11.93 -10.58
CA VAL A 134 -6.79 -12.11 -11.09
C VAL A 134 -6.55 -11.38 -12.40
N ALA A 135 -7.56 -11.23 -13.24
CA ALA A 135 -7.45 -10.58 -14.55
C ALA A 135 -6.95 -9.12 -14.45
N CYS A 136 -7.33 -8.42 -13.39
CA CYS A 136 -6.91 -7.03 -13.16
C CYS A 136 -5.88 -6.91 -12.03
N HIS A 137 -6.08 -7.63 -10.94
CA HIS A 137 -5.23 -7.50 -9.75
C HIS A 137 -3.97 -8.38 -9.78
N GLY A 138 -3.81 -9.22 -10.82
CA GLY A 138 -2.64 -10.07 -11.06
C GLY A 138 -2.59 -11.35 -10.22
N PRO A 139 -1.74 -12.34 -10.61
CA PRO A 139 -1.73 -13.67 -10.00
C PRO A 139 -1.34 -13.70 -8.53
N ASN A 140 -0.56 -12.73 -8.07
CA ASN A 140 -0.16 -12.56 -6.67
C ASN A 140 -0.90 -11.38 -6.00
N ALA A 141 -2.03 -10.96 -6.56
CA ALA A 141 -2.80 -9.82 -6.10
C ALA A 141 -1.96 -8.53 -5.92
N GLN A 142 -0.90 -8.39 -6.74
CA GLN A 142 0.07 -7.29 -6.67
C GLN A 142 -0.41 -5.99 -7.31
N GLY A 143 -1.48 -6.05 -8.13
CA GLY A 143 -1.97 -4.92 -8.88
C GLY A 143 -1.04 -4.43 -10.00
N ALA A 144 -1.47 -3.42 -10.77
CA ALA A 144 -0.69 -2.77 -11.81
C ALA A 144 -1.15 -1.32 -12.02
N GLY A 145 -0.22 -0.36 -12.11
CA GLY A 145 -0.57 1.05 -12.29
C GLY A 145 -1.53 1.55 -11.20
N GLU A 146 -2.71 2.04 -11.59
CA GLU A 146 -3.76 2.49 -10.68
C GLU A 146 -4.59 1.35 -10.07
N ILE A 147 -4.45 0.13 -10.56
CA ILE A 147 -5.09 -1.05 -9.98
C ILE A 147 -4.32 -1.47 -8.73
N PRO A 148 -4.95 -1.45 -7.54
CA PRO A 148 -4.23 -1.63 -6.29
C PRO A 148 -3.75 -3.05 -6.06
N ARG A 149 -2.65 -3.17 -5.31
CA ARG A 149 -2.28 -4.40 -4.64
C ARG A 149 -3.35 -4.75 -3.59
N LEU A 150 -3.86 -5.97 -3.64
CA LEU A 150 -4.80 -6.52 -2.66
C LEU A 150 -4.12 -7.50 -1.70
N GLY A 151 -3.06 -8.19 -2.17
CA GLY A 151 -2.37 -9.21 -1.39
C GLY A 151 -1.84 -8.67 -0.07
N GLY A 152 -2.19 -9.33 1.04
CA GLY A 152 -1.78 -9.04 2.40
C GLY A 152 -2.48 -7.85 3.06
N LEU A 153 -3.55 -7.30 2.49
CA LEU A 153 -4.39 -6.33 3.18
C LEU A 153 -5.10 -6.99 4.36
N ALA A 154 -5.30 -6.23 5.44
CA ALA A 154 -6.04 -6.69 6.60
C ALA A 154 -7.47 -7.10 6.22
N TYR A 155 -7.94 -8.22 6.76
CA TYR A 155 -9.27 -8.79 6.52
C TYR A 155 -10.38 -7.75 6.69
N THR A 156 -10.41 -7.09 7.85
CA THR A 156 -11.45 -6.10 8.18
C THR A 156 -11.43 -4.88 7.27
N TYR A 157 -10.24 -4.45 6.82
CA TYR A 157 -10.14 -3.34 5.88
C TYR A 157 -10.69 -3.73 4.50
N PHE A 158 -10.32 -4.91 3.99
CA PHE A 158 -10.74 -5.37 2.68
C PHE A 158 -12.26 -5.62 2.65
N GLN A 159 -12.79 -6.32 3.66
CA GLN A 159 -14.22 -6.54 3.84
C GLN A 159 -14.99 -5.23 3.79
N ARG A 160 -14.64 -4.29 4.66
CA ARG A 160 -15.28 -2.97 4.72
C ARG A 160 -15.24 -2.21 3.39
N ARG A 161 -14.13 -2.31 2.64
CA ARG A 161 -14.02 -1.62 1.35
C ARG A 161 -14.99 -2.17 0.32
N LEU A 162 -15.14 -3.48 0.22
CA LEU A 162 -16.11 -4.09 -0.69
C LEU A 162 -17.56 -3.77 -0.29
N GLU A 163 -17.87 -3.84 1.00
CA GLU A 163 -19.19 -3.45 1.54
C GLU A 163 -19.53 -1.98 1.22
N GLN A 164 -18.59 -1.07 1.42
CA GLN A 164 -18.77 0.35 1.14
C GLN A 164 -19.04 0.65 -0.33
N TRP A 165 -18.37 -0.04 -1.25
CA TRP A 165 -18.71 0.09 -2.67
C TRP A 165 -20.12 -0.46 -2.96
N GLY A 166 -20.50 -1.57 -2.34
CA GLY A 166 -21.85 -2.12 -2.42
C GLY A 166 -22.91 -1.12 -1.94
N GLN A 167 -22.59 -0.34 -0.92
CA GLN A 167 -23.43 0.72 -0.35
C GLN A 167 -23.44 2.03 -1.15
N GLY A 168 -22.61 2.12 -2.22
CA GLY A 168 -22.55 3.30 -3.08
C GLY A 168 -21.47 4.32 -2.74
N TYR A 169 -20.68 4.11 -1.67
CA TYR A 169 -19.55 5.00 -1.37
C TYR A 169 -18.47 4.92 -2.44
N HIS A 170 -17.77 6.04 -2.63
CA HIS A 170 -16.69 6.17 -3.61
C HIS A 170 -17.15 5.87 -5.05
N ALA A 171 -18.36 6.26 -5.38
CA ALA A 171 -18.91 6.09 -6.74
C ALA A 171 -18.08 6.82 -7.81
N ALA A 172 -17.42 7.92 -7.45
CA ALA A 172 -16.51 8.67 -8.31
C ALA A 172 -15.26 7.87 -8.75
N ALA A 173 -14.99 6.71 -8.14
CA ALA A 173 -13.93 5.81 -8.63
C ALA A 173 -14.20 5.27 -10.03
N GLY A 174 -15.47 5.30 -10.46
CA GLY A 174 -15.90 4.71 -11.73
C GLY A 174 -15.88 3.17 -11.71
N PRO A 175 -16.35 2.54 -12.83
CA PRO A 175 -16.32 1.09 -12.96
C PRO A 175 -14.85 0.58 -13.02
N PRO A 176 -14.58 -0.75 -12.78
CA PRO A 176 -15.61 -1.79 -12.59
C PRO A 176 -15.93 -2.08 -11.11
N MET A 177 -15.12 -1.65 -10.13
CA MET A 177 -15.18 -2.14 -8.76
C MET A 177 -16.52 -1.91 -8.04
N PRO A 178 -17.18 -0.74 -8.13
CA PRO A 178 -18.50 -0.57 -7.52
C PRO A 178 -19.56 -1.54 -8.08
N GLN A 179 -19.47 -1.87 -9.37
CA GLN A 179 -20.41 -2.79 -10.02
C GLN A 179 -20.16 -4.25 -9.57
N ILE A 180 -18.89 -4.65 -9.44
CA ILE A 180 -18.50 -5.98 -8.96
C ILE A 180 -18.91 -6.14 -7.50
N ALA A 181 -18.60 -5.17 -6.65
CA ALA A 181 -18.84 -5.24 -5.22
C ALA A 181 -20.34 -5.37 -4.86
N ARG A 182 -21.22 -4.73 -5.62
CA ARG A 182 -22.69 -4.86 -5.42
C ARG A 182 -23.21 -6.27 -5.64
N LYS A 183 -22.53 -7.09 -6.41
CA LYS A 183 -22.91 -8.47 -6.72
C LYS A 183 -22.34 -9.49 -5.73
N LEU A 184 -21.37 -9.09 -4.93
CA LEU A 184 -20.74 -9.97 -3.95
C LEU A 184 -21.64 -10.13 -2.71
N SER A 185 -21.92 -11.38 -2.35
CA SER A 185 -22.59 -11.67 -1.06
C SER A 185 -21.62 -11.44 0.12
N PRO A 186 -22.14 -11.25 1.35
CA PRO A 186 -21.27 -11.17 2.55
C PRO A 186 -20.33 -12.37 2.69
N LYS A 187 -20.76 -13.58 2.32
CA LYS A 187 -19.92 -14.79 2.33
C LYS A 187 -18.79 -14.71 1.31
N HIS A 188 -19.06 -14.21 0.10
CA HIS A 188 -18.03 -14.01 -0.93
C HIS A 188 -17.00 -12.98 -0.47
N ILE A 189 -17.44 -11.89 0.14
CA ILE A 189 -16.57 -10.83 0.68
C ILE A 189 -15.66 -11.39 1.79
N ALA A 190 -16.23 -12.15 2.74
CA ALA A 190 -15.48 -12.78 3.82
C ALA A 190 -14.43 -13.77 3.29
N ALA A 191 -14.79 -14.59 2.31
CA ALA A 191 -13.87 -15.54 1.69
C ALA A 191 -12.71 -14.84 0.97
N LEU A 192 -13.01 -13.82 0.13
CA LEU A 192 -12.00 -13.03 -0.55
C LEU A 192 -11.07 -12.31 0.43
N ALA A 193 -11.63 -11.69 1.47
CA ALA A 193 -10.86 -11.00 2.50
C ALA A 193 -9.90 -11.96 3.22
N SER A 194 -10.39 -13.17 3.55
CA SER A 194 -9.58 -14.22 4.16
C SER A 194 -8.43 -14.64 3.28
N TYR A 195 -8.70 -15.03 2.04
CA TYR A 195 -7.66 -15.44 1.10
C TYR A 195 -6.59 -14.37 0.90
N LEU A 196 -7.00 -13.15 0.62
CA LEU A 196 -6.10 -12.03 0.30
C LEU A 196 -5.25 -11.61 1.50
N SER A 197 -5.72 -11.79 2.73
CA SER A 197 -4.94 -11.45 3.92
C SER A 197 -3.67 -12.33 4.08
N PHE A 198 -3.67 -13.54 3.52
CA PHE A 198 -2.54 -14.48 3.59
C PHE A 198 -1.53 -14.33 2.44
N ILE A 199 -1.84 -13.56 1.39
CA ILE A 199 -0.93 -13.35 0.26
C ILE A 199 0.14 -12.32 0.64
N LYS A 200 1.41 -12.65 0.32
CA LYS A 200 2.54 -11.76 0.56
C LYS A 200 2.82 -10.87 -0.65
#